data_71bb4b691b2a946098b10901d794c388
#
_entry.id   71bb4b691b2a946098b10901d794c388
#
_cell.length_a   1.000
_cell.length_b   1.000
_cell.length_c   1.000
_cell.angle_alpha   90.00
_cell.angle_beta   90.00
_cell.angle_gamma   90.00
#
_symmetry.space_group_name_H-M   'P 1'
#
loop_
_entity.id
_entity.type
_entity.pdbx_description
1 polymer ?
#
loop_
_entity_poly.entity_id
_entity_poly.type
_entity_poly.pdbx_seq_one_letter_code
_entity_poly.pdbx_strand_id
1 'polypeptide(L)'
;MGSKMSHDKRCSKPQAELFFRLFEAHHGGHLFVATKKWDERCAYALMQKEMIIRLYNHVYADSAYWNDLGVEDRIFQLASAIAVVEPDAVFCGATAALLYGIGSAYSLLDKVQVLLPRSTRRDMYEFVEYRRWRPGDVWQLGPFTLTDPYRTVVDIARTSAFRYALGYVDGLAREYGVEREELRAYAQANCRGLHGIARAFDVFEHMDGRSDNGGESEARAAMILAGVAAPDLQVEITRPGNAGYYLADYGWQMPNGSWMLAELHGLGKFEDDAQNDPEHTAAKTYRAALMRDANLRAMGHNVIHFKLSDTYDVKAFGSMMRGYGIPATKPYADS
;
A
#
# COMPACT_ATOMS: atom_id res chain seq x y z
N MET A 1 2.62 30.57 -8.25
CA MET A 1 3.14 31.74 -7.50
C MET A 1 4.56 31.44 -7.07
N GLY A 2 5.56 32.04 -7.72
CA GLY A 2 6.96 31.74 -7.46
C GLY A 2 7.38 32.19 -6.08
N SER A 3 7.69 31.23 -5.22
CA SER A 3 8.41 31.49 -3.96
C SER A 3 9.78 32.06 -4.34
N LYS A 4 10.00 33.33 -4.01
CA LYS A 4 11.30 33.98 -4.08
C LYS A 4 12.22 33.23 -3.12
N MET A 5 13.14 32.40 -3.66
CA MET A 5 14.28 31.91 -2.90
C MET A 5 15.03 33.13 -2.34
N SER A 6 14.84 33.43 -1.08
CA SER A 6 15.68 34.38 -0.38
C SER A 6 17.09 33.78 -0.39
N HIS A 7 18.06 34.45 -0.99
CA HIS A 7 19.47 34.14 -0.85
C HIS A 7 19.80 34.20 0.66
N ASP A 8 19.70 33.07 1.34
CA ASP A 8 20.11 32.99 2.73
C ASP A 8 21.62 33.17 2.77
N LYS A 9 22.04 34.33 3.32
CA LYS A 9 23.46 34.73 3.50
C LYS A 9 24.30 33.71 4.32
N ARG A 10 23.68 32.58 4.73
CA ARG A 10 24.27 31.51 5.54
C ARG A 10 24.90 30.38 4.74
N CYS A 11 24.68 30.30 3.41
CA CYS A 11 25.26 29.25 2.58
C CYS A 11 26.51 29.74 1.86
N SER A 12 27.61 28.95 1.89
CA SER A 12 28.74 29.16 1.02
C SER A 12 28.37 28.85 -0.44
N LYS A 13 29.12 29.41 -1.41
CA LYS A 13 28.89 29.13 -2.85
C LYS A 13 28.79 27.63 -3.17
N PRO A 14 29.66 26.76 -2.62
CA PRO A 14 29.57 25.32 -2.78
C PRO A 14 28.29 24.69 -2.21
N GLN A 15 27.83 25.14 -1.06
CA GLN A 15 26.59 24.66 -0.45
C GLN A 15 25.35 25.07 -1.27
N ALA A 16 25.36 26.28 -1.83
CA ALA A 16 24.30 26.76 -2.72
C ALA A 16 24.25 25.94 -4.01
N GLU A 17 25.39 25.59 -4.59
CA GLU A 17 25.46 24.72 -5.77
C GLU A 17 24.94 23.31 -5.50
N LEU A 18 25.30 22.70 -4.36
CA LEU A 18 24.76 21.40 -3.96
C LEU A 18 23.24 21.47 -3.78
N PHE A 19 22.75 22.52 -3.10
CA PHE A 19 21.34 22.70 -2.87
C PHE A 19 20.56 22.87 -4.18
N PHE A 20 21.13 23.56 -5.17
CA PHE A 20 20.54 23.68 -6.51
C PHE A 20 20.45 22.30 -7.23
N ARG A 21 21.52 21.50 -7.19
CA ARG A 21 21.50 20.14 -7.79
C ARG A 21 20.52 19.22 -7.09
N LEU A 22 20.34 19.36 -5.79
CA LEU A 22 19.33 18.64 -5.01
C LEU A 22 17.92 19.06 -5.44
N PHE A 23 17.69 20.36 -5.63
CA PHE A 23 16.43 20.87 -6.14
C PHE A 23 16.12 20.36 -7.57
N GLU A 24 17.12 20.31 -8.47
CA GLU A 24 16.96 19.73 -9.81
C GLU A 24 16.59 18.24 -9.75
N ALA A 25 17.23 17.47 -8.85
CA ALA A 25 16.88 16.07 -8.66
C ALA A 25 15.42 15.90 -8.21
N HIS A 26 14.95 16.71 -7.26
CA HIS A 26 13.57 16.69 -6.79
C HIS A 26 12.57 17.08 -7.89
N HIS A 27 12.88 18.05 -8.73
CA HIS A 27 12.04 18.40 -9.87
C HIS A 27 11.95 17.26 -10.90
N GLY A 28 12.99 16.45 -10.98
CA GLY A 28 13.00 15.21 -11.77
C GLY A 28 12.33 14.01 -11.09
N GLY A 29 11.76 14.18 -9.89
CA GLY A 29 11.15 13.10 -9.13
C GLY A 29 12.16 12.12 -8.52
N HIS A 30 13.39 12.57 -8.24
CA HIS A 30 14.48 11.74 -7.73
C HIS A 30 15.12 12.31 -6.47
N LEU A 31 15.70 11.43 -5.65
CA LEU A 31 16.55 11.84 -4.54
C LEU A 31 17.96 12.15 -5.03
N PHE A 32 18.63 13.07 -4.33
CA PHE A 32 20.00 13.43 -4.64
C PHE A 32 20.98 12.36 -4.13
N VAL A 33 21.84 11.85 -5.04
CA VAL A 33 22.92 10.92 -4.73
C VAL A 33 24.26 11.64 -4.82
N ALA A 34 24.99 11.69 -3.71
CA ALA A 34 26.31 12.27 -3.64
C ALA A 34 27.35 11.32 -4.26
N THR A 35 27.93 11.71 -5.39
CA THR A 35 28.92 10.88 -6.10
C THR A 35 30.36 11.27 -5.83
N LYS A 36 30.58 12.45 -5.21
CA LYS A 36 31.91 13.00 -4.95
C LYS A 36 32.11 13.25 -3.46
N LYS A 37 33.32 13.05 -2.94
CA LYS A 37 33.68 13.38 -1.54
C LYS A 37 33.37 14.84 -1.16
N TRP A 38 33.39 15.72 -2.14
CA TRP A 38 33.06 17.11 -1.93
C TRP A 38 31.56 17.32 -1.71
N ASP A 39 30.69 16.60 -2.42
CA ASP A 39 29.24 16.63 -2.21
C ASP A 39 28.91 16.25 -0.77
N GLU A 40 29.55 15.23 -0.22
CA GLU A 40 29.34 14.78 1.16
C GLU A 40 29.72 15.82 2.22
N ARG A 41 30.84 16.54 2.01
CA ARG A 41 31.24 17.62 2.92
C ARG A 41 30.22 18.75 2.92
N CYS A 42 29.71 19.13 1.74
CA CYS A 42 28.70 20.15 1.61
C CYS A 42 27.35 19.65 2.19
N ALA A 43 26.98 18.40 1.94
CA ALA A 43 25.77 17.80 2.51
C ALA A 43 25.82 17.79 4.04
N TYR A 44 26.95 17.35 4.62
CA TYR A 44 27.11 17.39 6.08
C TYR A 44 26.91 18.80 6.65
N ALA A 45 27.47 19.83 6.01
CA ALA A 45 27.31 21.21 6.45
C ALA A 45 25.87 21.72 6.30
N LEU A 46 25.10 21.26 5.30
CA LEU A 46 23.68 21.59 5.13
C LEU A 46 22.81 20.83 6.13
N MET A 47 23.14 19.58 6.46
CA MET A 47 22.49 18.82 7.53
C MET A 47 22.61 19.50 8.89
N GLN A 48 23.79 20.06 9.24
CA GLN A 48 24.00 20.81 10.47
C GLN A 48 23.15 22.10 10.54
N LYS A 49 22.62 22.55 9.42
CA LYS A 49 21.68 23.66 9.29
C LYS A 49 20.22 23.22 9.17
N GLU A 50 19.96 21.93 9.31
CA GLU A 50 18.63 21.33 9.20
C GLU A 50 17.93 21.58 7.83
N MET A 51 18.72 21.91 6.80
CA MET A 51 18.19 22.18 5.46
C MET A 51 17.93 20.91 4.67
N ILE A 52 18.71 19.86 4.93
CA ILE A 52 18.58 18.56 4.28
C ILE A 52 18.71 17.43 5.28
N ILE A 53 18.16 16.28 4.93
CA ILE A 53 18.26 15.03 5.70
C ILE A 53 19.03 13.97 4.92
N ARG A 54 19.69 13.07 5.63
CA ARG A 54 20.33 11.89 5.07
C ARG A 54 19.39 10.70 5.19
N LEU A 55 18.97 10.15 4.06
CA LEU A 55 18.02 9.04 4.01
C LEU A 55 18.74 7.68 3.97
N TYR A 56 19.88 7.62 3.26
CA TYR A 56 20.72 6.44 3.12
C TYR A 56 22.17 6.85 2.92
N ASN A 57 23.08 5.86 2.75
CA ASN A 57 24.46 6.15 2.40
C ASN A 57 24.52 6.95 1.09
N HIS A 58 25.14 8.11 1.08
CA HIS A 58 25.24 9.02 -0.07
C HIS A 58 23.90 9.58 -0.60
N VAL A 59 22.73 9.28 0.03
CA VAL A 59 21.40 9.72 -0.42
C VAL A 59 20.86 10.80 0.51
N TYR A 60 20.50 11.94 -0.07
CA TYR A 60 20.03 13.12 0.66
C TYR A 60 18.76 13.70 0.03
N ALA A 61 17.95 14.34 0.84
CA ALA A 61 16.77 15.10 0.41
C ALA A 61 16.66 16.43 1.17
N ASP A 62 16.00 17.41 0.56
CA ASP A 62 15.43 18.53 1.28
C ASP A 62 14.36 18.03 2.26
N SER A 63 14.34 18.54 3.48
CA SER A 63 13.44 18.04 4.52
C SER A 63 11.98 18.30 4.20
N ALA A 64 11.64 19.44 3.59
CA ALA A 64 10.27 19.77 3.21
C ALA A 64 9.81 18.88 2.05
N TYR A 65 10.63 18.73 1.01
CA TYR A 65 10.35 17.83 -0.10
C TYR A 65 10.03 16.40 0.38
N TRP A 66 10.91 15.84 1.22
CA TRP A 66 10.71 14.49 1.75
C TRP A 66 9.40 14.35 2.54
N ASN A 67 9.06 15.35 3.32
CA ASN A 67 7.84 15.32 4.13
C ASN A 67 6.56 15.48 3.30
N ASP A 68 6.62 16.17 2.18
CA ASP A 68 5.48 16.37 1.27
C ASP A 68 5.20 15.17 0.36
N LEU A 69 6.17 14.26 0.18
CA LEU A 69 5.98 13.05 -0.61
C LEU A 69 4.94 12.12 0.01
N GLY A 70 4.11 11.51 -0.82
CA GLY A 70 3.27 10.37 -0.45
C GLY A 70 4.11 9.16 0.00
N VAL A 71 3.46 8.23 0.71
CA VAL A 71 4.16 7.05 1.26
C VAL A 71 4.81 6.21 0.16
N GLU A 72 4.08 5.94 -0.92
CA GLU A 72 4.56 5.14 -2.05
C GLU A 72 5.72 5.83 -2.77
N ASP A 73 5.61 7.15 -3.00
CA ASP A 73 6.68 7.94 -3.63
C ASP A 73 7.96 7.94 -2.79
N ARG A 74 7.85 8.05 -1.46
CA ARG A 74 9.01 7.93 -0.56
C ARG A 74 9.72 6.60 -0.72
N ILE A 75 8.96 5.49 -0.70
CA ILE A 75 9.53 4.15 -0.86
C ILE A 75 10.14 3.99 -2.24
N PHE A 76 9.44 4.38 -3.30
CA PHE A 76 9.92 4.26 -4.68
C PHE A 76 11.19 5.08 -4.93
N GLN A 77 11.20 6.35 -4.53
CA GLN A 77 12.37 7.23 -4.74
C GLN A 77 13.58 6.76 -3.91
N LEU A 78 13.35 6.34 -2.65
CA LEU A 78 14.44 5.86 -1.82
C LEU A 78 14.98 4.51 -2.31
N ALA A 79 14.12 3.58 -2.71
CA ALA A 79 14.55 2.32 -3.33
C ALA A 79 15.33 2.57 -4.62
N SER A 80 14.89 3.50 -5.47
CA SER A 80 15.59 3.90 -6.69
C SER A 80 17.00 4.44 -6.40
N ALA A 81 17.12 5.31 -5.40
CA ALA A 81 18.41 5.85 -4.99
C ALA A 81 19.34 4.77 -4.38
N ILE A 82 18.79 3.85 -3.59
CA ILE A 82 19.53 2.71 -3.04
C ILE A 82 20.04 1.81 -4.16
N ALA A 83 19.23 1.50 -5.16
CA ALA A 83 19.66 0.69 -6.32
C ALA A 83 20.82 1.32 -7.10
N VAL A 84 20.92 2.66 -7.14
CA VAL A 84 22.06 3.37 -7.74
C VAL A 84 23.31 3.26 -6.87
N VAL A 85 23.19 3.41 -5.55
CA VAL A 85 24.32 3.41 -4.62
C VAL A 85 24.80 2.00 -4.33
N GLU A 86 23.90 1.03 -4.31
CA GLU A 86 24.15 -0.37 -3.98
C GLU A 86 23.44 -1.27 -5.00
N PRO A 87 24.02 -1.49 -6.19
CA PRO A 87 23.40 -2.25 -7.27
C PRO A 87 23.06 -3.71 -6.90
N ASP A 88 23.75 -4.27 -5.91
CA ASP A 88 23.51 -5.64 -5.42
C ASP A 88 22.45 -5.70 -4.31
N ALA A 89 21.80 -4.57 -3.96
CA ALA A 89 20.73 -4.55 -2.97
C ALA A 89 19.54 -5.37 -3.45
N VAL A 90 19.07 -6.30 -2.63
CA VAL A 90 17.87 -7.09 -2.92
C VAL A 90 16.71 -6.53 -2.09
N PHE A 91 15.71 -5.94 -2.74
CA PHE A 91 14.52 -5.46 -2.07
C PHE A 91 13.56 -6.62 -1.80
N CYS A 92 12.82 -6.54 -0.69
CA CYS A 92 11.94 -7.60 -0.24
C CYS A 92 10.68 -7.04 0.44
N GLY A 93 9.78 -7.92 0.86
CA GLY A 93 8.59 -7.57 1.63
C GLY A 93 7.73 -6.52 0.93
N ALA A 94 7.18 -5.57 1.71
CA ALA A 94 6.27 -4.54 1.18
C ALA A 94 6.92 -3.65 0.11
N THR A 95 8.24 -3.39 0.19
CA THR A 95 8.95 -2.64 -0.86
C THR A 95 8.96 -3.40 -2.19
N ALA A 96 9.28 -4.71 -2.18
CA ALA A 96 9.25 -5.50 -3.41
C ALA A 96 7.82 -5.60 -3.96
N ALA A 97 6.83 -5.79 -3.08
CA ALA A 97 5.43 -5.84 -3.48
C ALA A 97 4.97 -4.54 -4.17
N LEU A 98 5.33 -3.37 -3.61
CA LEU A 98 5.06 -2.07 -4.23
C LEU A 98 5.69 -1.96 -5.62
N LEU A 99 6.96 -2.36 -5.75
CA LEU A 99 7.68 -2.31 -7.02
C LEU A 99 7.09 -3.26 -8.08
N TYR A 100 6.43 -4.34 -7.68
CA TYR A 100 5.67 -5.23 -8.55
C TYR A 100 4.25 -4.73 -8.87
N GLY A 101 3.79 -3.61 -8.27
CA GLY A 101 2.41 -3.14 -8.39
C GLY A 101 1.40 -3.99 -7.61
N ILE A 102 1.87 -4.86 -6.71
CA ILE A 102 1.00 -5.64 -5.84
C ILE A 102 0.43 -4.71 -4.77
N GLY A 103 -0.90 -4.66 -4.67
CA GLY A 103 -1.63 -3.77 -3.76
C GLY A 103 -1.11 -3.80 -2.33
N SER A 104 -1.09 -2.67 -1.66
CA SER A 104 -0.36 -2.46 -0.42
C SER A 104 -1.24 -1.95 0.71
N ALA A 105 -0.90 -2.38 1.93
CA ALA A 105 -1.31 -1.70 3.15
C ALA A 105 -0.23 -0.67 3.49
N TYR A 106 -0.59 0.61 3.52
CA TYR A 106 0.35 1.71 3.78
C TYR A 106 1.12 1.57 5.09
N SER A 107 0.52 0.90 6.09
CA SER A 107 1.16 0.60 7.37
C SER A 107 2.41 -0.28 7.29
N LEU A 108 2.63 -0.99 6.18
CA LEU A 108 3.83 -1.79 5.93
C LEU A 108 4.87 -1.08 5.05
N LEU A 109 4.58 0.15 4.60
CA LEU A 109 5.41 0.98 3.74
C LEU A 109 6.10 2.13 4.50
N ASP A 110 6.36 1.99 5.79
CA ASP A 110 7.05 3.01 6.59
C ASP A 110 8.54 3.11 6.26
N LYS A 111 9.15 2.02 5.78
CA LYS A 111 10.57 1.90 5.45
C LYS A 111 10.83 1.08 4.20
N VAL A 112 11.90 1.41 3.49
CA VAL A 112 12.42 0.55 2.41
C VAL A 112 12.99 -0.73 3.01
N GLN A 113 12.51 -1.88 2.57
CA GLN A 113 12.89 -3.19 3.07
C GLN A 113 13.92 -3.84 2.14
N VAL A 114 15.10 -4.13 2.69
CA VAL A 114 16.24 -4.69 1.96
C VAL A 114 16.71 -5.97 2.65
N LEU A 115 17.00 -7.00 1.87
CA LEU A 115 17.62 -8.22 2.39
C LEU A 115 19.07 -7.96 2.81
N LEU A 116 19.43 -8.48 3.95
CA LEU A 116 20.80 -8.44 4.45
C LEU A 116 21.28 -9.85 4.78
N PRO A 117 22.46 -10.27 4.27
CA PRO A 117 23.09 -11.51 4.69
C PRO A 117 23.32 -11.53 6.22
N ARG A 118 23.09 -12.69 6.86
CA ARG A 118 23.11 -12.82 8.33
C ARG A 118 24.40 -12.34 8.99
N SER A 119 25.53 -12.45 8.28
CA SER A 119 26.86 -12.09 8.79
C SER A 119 27.24 -10.63 8.58
N THR A 120 26.44 -9.87 7.85
CA THR A 120 26.78 -8.50 7.46
C THR A 120 26.36 -7.51 8.56
N ARG A 121 27.27 -6.62 8.94
CA ARG A 121 26.97 -5.43 9.74
C ARG A 121 26.71 -4.27 8.79
N ARG A 122 25.66 -3.49 9.07
CA ARG A 122 25.27 -2.29 8.29
C ARG A 122 24.98 -1.15 9.24
N ASP A 123 25.21 0.06 8.76
CA ASP A 123 24.72 1.26 9.41
C ASP A 123 23.19 1.22 9.44
N MET A 124 22.61 1.70 10.53
CA MET A 124 21.17 1.81 10.67
C MET A 124 20.71 3.14 10.09
N TYR A 125 19.75 3.10 9.18
CA TYR A 125 19.11 4.27 8.61
C TYR A 125 17.64 4.31 9.04
N GLU A 126 17.14 5.49 9.33
CA GLU A 126 15.78 5.69 9.84
C GLU A 126 14.72 5.12 8.89
N PHE A 127 14.91 5.32 7.59
CA PHE A 127 13.95 4.98 6.54
C PHE A 127 14.25 3.64 5.84
N VAL A 128 15.15 2.83 6.39
CA VAL A 128 15.52 1.52 5.81
C VAL A 128 15.44 0.44 6.87
N GLU A 129 14.75 -0.64 6.53
CA GLU A 129 14.66 -1.84 7.34
C GLU A 129 15.42 -2.98 6.69
N TYR A 130 16.36 -3.57 7.42
CA TYR A 130 17.12 -4.72 6.96
C TYR A 130 16.48 -6.02 7.44
N ARG A 131 16.05 -6.86 6.48
CA ARG A 131 15.48 -8.18 6.74
C ARG A 131 16.55 -9.26 6.58
N ARG A 132 16.71 -10.11 7.60
CA ARG A 132 17.69 -11.22 7.61
C ARG A 132 17.01 -12.52 7.18
N TRP A 133 16.38 -12.52 6.02
CA TRP A 133 15.75 -13.69 5.45
C TRP A 133 16.68 -14.42 4.49
N ARG A 134 16.36 -15.67 4.18
CA ARG A 134 16.96 -16.34 3.03
C ARG A 134 16.24 -15.85 1.79
N PRO A 135 16.95 -15.37 0.75
CA PRO A 135 16.29 -14.71 -0.37
C PRO A 135 15.36 -15.63 -1.16
N GLY A 136 15.62 -16.89 -1.32
CA GLY A 136 14.99 -17.68 -2.38
C GLY A 136 15.50 -17.21 -3.75
N ASP A 137 14.65 -17.34 -4.79
CA ASP A 137 14.95 -16.78 -6.10
C ASP A 137 14.80 -15.26 -6.09
N VAL A 138 15.61 -14.60 -6.89
CA VAL A 138 15.58 -13.14 -7.07
C VAL A 138 15.33 -12.81 -8.54
N TRP A 139 14.55 -11.75 -8.77
CA TRP A 139 14.17 -11.29 -10.10
C TRP A 139 14.68 -9.87 -10.35
N GLN A 140 14.95 -9.56 -11.62
CA GLN A 140 15.27 -8.21 -12.05
C GLN A 140 14.04 -7.52 -12.61
N LEU A 141 13.74 -6.32 -12.08
CA LEU A 141 12.71 -5.44 -12.61
C LEU A 141 13.31 -4.03 -12.83
N GLY A 142 13.67 -3.72 -14.07
CA GLY A 142 14.40 -2.49 -14.35
C GLY A 142 15.73 -2.42 -13.55
N PRO A 143 15.95 -1.37 -12.74
CA PRO A 143 17.16 -1.24 -11.93
C PRO A 143 17.10 -2.04 -10.62
N PHE A 144 15.98 -2.69 -10.29
CA PHE A 144 15.77 -3.33 -9.01
C PHE A 144 16.02 -4.83 -9.06
N THR A 145 16.75 -5.35 -8.07
CA THR A 145 16.79 -6.78 -7.75
C THR A 145 15.81 -7.04 -6.60
N LEU A 146 14.85 -7.93 -6.82
CA LEU A 146 13.73 -8.17 -5.90
C LEU A 146 13.66 -9.65 -5.53
N THR A 147 13.13 -9.98 -4.34
CA THR A 147 12.63 -11.34 -4.10
C THR A 147 11.51 -11.63 -5.10
N ASP A 148 11.39 -12.88 -5.60
CA ASP A 148 10.33 -13.22 -6.55
C ASP A 148 8.93 -12.90 -5.99
N PRO A 149 7.90 -12.70 -6.83
CA PRO A 149 6.58 -12.24 -6.37
C PRO A 149 5.92 -13.19 -5.37
N TYR A 150 6.02 -14.50 -5.56
CA TYR A 150 5.45 -15.49 -4.65
C TYR A 150 6.15 -15.43 -3.30
N ARG A 151 7.51 -15.43 -3.30
CA ARG A 151 8.28 -15.34 -2.08
C ARG A 151 8.00 -14.04 -1.34
N THR A 152 7.87 -12.94 -2.06
CA THR A 152 7.54 -11.63 -1.52
C THR A 152 6.23 -11.69 -0.73
N VAL A 153 5.17 -12.22 -1.34
CA VAL A 153 3.84 -12.29 -0.70
C VAL A 153 3.81 -13.32 0.43
N VAL A 154 4.46 -14.48 0.27
CA VAL A 154 4.59 -15.47 1.35
C VAL A 154 5.31 -14.87 2.56
N ASP A 155 6.40 -14.12 2.35
CA ASP A 155 7.15 -13.49 3.43
C ASP A 155 6.33 -12.41 4.16
N ILE A 156 5.49 -11.65 3.46
CA ILE A 156 4.55 -10.70 4.07
C ILE A 156 3.48 -11.49 4.86
N ALA A 157 2.86 -12.48 4.26
CA ALA A 157 1.78 -13.25 4.88
C ALA A 157 2.22 -13.98 6.17
N ARG A 158 3.46 -14.47 6.23
CA ARG A 158 3.99 -15.16 7.43
C ARG A 158 4.47 -14.24 8.54
N THR A 159 4.73 -12.95 8.26
CA THR A 159 5.34 -12.02 9.22
C THR A 159 4.49 -10.83 9.62
N SER A 160 3.42 -10.55 8.88
CA SER A 160 2.51 -9.42 9.13
C SER A 160 1.19 -9.90 9.73
N ALA A 161 0.47 -9.02 10.39
CA ALA A 161 -0.88 -9.30 10.85
C ALA A 161 -1.81 -9.61 9.68
N PHE A 162 -2.78 -10.50 9.89
CA PHE A 162 -3.76 -10.93 8.89
C PHE A 162 -4.39 -9.76 8.13
N ARG A 163 -4.77 -8.72 8.88
CA ARG A 163 -5.39 -7.50 8.35
C ARG A 163 -4.61 -6.89 7.19
N TYR A 164 -3.30 -6.80 7.31
CA TYR A 164 -2.43 -6.18 6.31
C TYR A 164 -1.94 -7.18 5.26
N ALA A 165 -1.75 -8.44 5.66
CA ALA A 165 -1.24 -9.47 4.78
C ALA A 165 -2.22 -9.83 3.66
N LEU A 166 -3.54 -9.78 3.93
CA LEU A 166 -4.57 -10.20 2.99
C LEU A 166 -4.52 -9.37 1.70
N GLY A 167 -4.29 -8.04 1.80
CA GLY A 167 -4.21 -7.18 0.62
C GLY A 167 -3.09 -7.52 -0.35
N TYR A 168 -1.97 -8.05 0.15
CA TYR A 168 -0.86 -8.49 -0.70
C TYR A 168 -1.15 -9.84 -1.37
N VAL A 169 -1.85 -10.73 -0.68
CA VAL A 169 -2.27 -12.03 -1.23
C VAL A 169 -3.33 -11.81 -2.33
N ASP A 170 -4.31 -10.96 -2.07
CA ASP A 170 -5.32 -10.56 -3.05
C ASP A 170 -4.68 -9.82 -4.25
N GLY A 171 -3.74 -8.92 -3.97
CA GLY A 171 -3.00 -8.19 -4.99
C GLY A 171 -2.20 -9.13 -5.92
N LEU A 172 -1.58 -10.18 -5.40
CA LEU A 172 -0.89 -11.17 -6.22
C LEU A 172 -1.88 -11.90 -7.16
N ALA A 173 -3.06 -12.27 -6.62
CA ALA A 173 -4.12 -12.88 -7.43
C ALA A 173 -4.62 -11.94 -8.52
N ARG A 174 -4.87 -10.69 -8.19
CA ARG A 174 -5.40 -9.67 -9.10
C ARG A 174 -4.42 -9.32 -10.21
N GLU A 175 -3.18 -9.01 -9.85
CA GLU A 175 -2.19 -8.46 -10.79
C GLU A 175 -1.54 -9.56 -11.65
N TYR A 176 -1.40 -10.78 -11.11
CA TYR A 176 -0.68 -11.86 -11.77
C TYR A 176 -1.53 -13.08 -12.09
N GLY A 177 -2.82 -13.08 -11.74
CA GLY A 177 -3.74 -14.20 -11.96
C GLY A 177 -3.38 -15.47 -11.20
N VAL A 178 -2.62 -15.33 -10.09
CA VAL A 178 -2.16 -16.47 -9.30
C VAL A 178 -3.31 -17.04 -8.49
N GLU A 179 -3.51 -18.34 -8.63
CA GLU A 179 -4.52 -19.09 -7.86
C GLU A 179 -3.98 -19.45 -6.46
N ARG A 180 -4.90 -19.57 -5.50
CA ARG A 180 -4.56 -19.92 -4.11
C ARG A 180 -3.75 -21.20 -4.00
N GLU A 181 -4.15 -22.24 -4.75
CA GLU A 181 -3.52 -23.55 -4.77
C GLU A 181 -2.08 -23.48 -5.28
N GLU A 182 -1.82 -22.60 -6.25
CA GLU A 182 -0.50 -22.37 -6.82
C GLU A 182 0.43 -21.70 -5.79
N LEU A 183 -0.06 -20.63 -5.14
CA LEU A 183 0.69 -19.97 -4.07
C LEU A 183 0.98 -20.91 -2.90
N ARG A 184 0.01 -21.75 -2.54
CA ARG A 184 0.13 -22.77 -1.50
C ARG A 184 1.19 -23.82 -1.88
N ALA A 185 1.17 -24.31 -3.11
CA ALA A 185 2.16 -25.28 -3.61
C ALA A 185 3.57 -24.68 -3.60
N TYR A 186 3.72 -23.44 -4.07
CA TYR A 186 4.99 -22.72 -3.98
C TYR A 186 5.51 -22.63 -2.54
N ALA A 187 4.66 -22.22 -1.59
CA ALA A 187 5.03 -22.08 -0.20
C ALA A 187 5.43 -23.43 0.44
N GLN A 188 4.73 -24.52 0.10
CA GLN A 188 5.06 -25.86 0.57
C GLN A 188 6.41 -26.34 0.05
N ALA A 189 6.75 -26.03 -1.22
CA ALA A 189 8.00 -26.44 -1.83
C ALA A 189 9.19 -25.58 -1.35
N ASN A 190 9.03 -24.27 -1.24
CA ASN A 190 10.14 -23.33 -1.11
C ASN A 190 10.25 -22.66 0.29
N CYS A 191 9.17 -22.67 1.09
CA CYS A 191 9.11 -21.95 2.35
C CYS A 191 8.92 -22.84 3.58
N ARG A 192 9.02 -24.14 3.41
CA ARG A 192 8.86 -25.11 4.51
C ARG A 192 9.85 -24.83 5.64
N GLY A 193 9.34 -24.83 6.89
CA GLY A 193 10.15 -24.60 8.09
C GLY A 193 10.50 -23.14 8.35
N LEU A 194 10.02 -22.19 7.55
CA LEU A 194 10.13 -20.77 7.87
C LEU A 194 9.17 -20.42 9.02
N HIS A 195 9.64 -19.56 9.92
CA HIS A 195 8.81 -19.04 11.00
C HIS A 195 7.56 -18.35 10.45
N GLY A 196 6.40 -18.66 11.04
CA GLY A 196 5.11 -18.07 10.65
C GLY A 196 4.48 -18.66 9.37
N ILE A 197 5.03 -19.73 8.77
CA ILE A 197 4.49 -20.30 7.53
C ILE A 197 3.05 -20.84 7.71
N ALA A 198 2.67 -21.32 8.89
CA ALA A 198 1.29 -21.73 9.15
C ALA A 198 0.32 -20.56 9.02
N ARG A 199 0.68 -19.38 9.57
CA ARG A 199 -0.10 -18.13 9.40
C ARG A 199 -0.27 -17.78 7.92
N ALA A 200 0.78 -17.91 7.11
CA ALA A 200 0.67 -17.65 5.67
C ALA A 200 -0.39 -18.54 5.01
N PHE A 201 -0.42 -19.83 5.35
CA PHE A 201 -1.46 -20.74 4.83
C PHE A 201 -2.86 -20.31 5.27
N ASP A 202 -3.03 -19.85 6.51
CA ASP A 202 -4.32 -19.34 6.98
C ASP A 202 -4.76 -18.08 6.20
N VAL A 203 -3.82 -17.17 5.88
CA VAL A 203 -4.11 -16.00 5.03
C VAL A 203 -4.54 -16.43 3.62
N PHE A 204 -3.86 -17.45 3.02
CA PHE A 204 -4.17 -17.93 1.67
C PHE A 204 -5.59 -18.49 1.55
N GLU A 205 -6.15 -19.08 2.63
CA GLU A 205 -7.54 -19.56 2.62
C GLU A 205 -8.57 -18.45 2.35
N HIS A 206 -8.17 -17.20 2.57
CA HIS A 206 -9.01 -16.02 2.34
C HIS A 206 -8.63 -15.23 1.07
N MET A 207 -7.73 -15.76 0.23
CA MET A 207 -7.29 -15.13 -1.01
C MET A 207 -8.44 -14.93 -1.99
N ASP A 208 -8.61 -13.69 -2.47
CA ASP A 208 -9.61 -13.35 -3.48
C ASP A 208 -9.14 -12.15 -4.31
N GLY A 209 -8.80 -12.38 -5.57
CA GLY A 209 -8.31 -11.35 -6.48
C GLY A 209 -9.36 -10.37 -6.99
N ARG A 210 -10.64 -10.50 -6.58
CA ARG A 210 -11.72 -9.59 -7.00
C ARG A 210 -11.72 -8.26 -6.24
N SER A 211 -11.00 -8.11 -5.12
CA SER A 211 -10.82 -6.80 -4.48
C SER A 211 -10.09 -5.85 -5.42
N ASP A 212 -10.63 -4.66 -5.66
CA ASP A 212 -10.03 -3.68 -6.60
C ASP A 212 -8.72 -3.08 -6.08
N ASN A 213 -8.57 -2.99 -4.76
CA ASN A 213 -7.38 -2.39 -4.14
C ASN A 213 -7.10 -2.94 -2.74
N GLY A 214 -5.93 -2.58 -2.19
CA GLY A 214 -5.51 -3.02 -0.87
C GLY A 214 -6.38 -2.53 0.28
N GLY A 215 -7.04 -1.38 0.15
CA GLY A 215 -7.97 -0.85 1.15
C GLY A 215 -9.24 -1.69 1.27
N GLU A 216 -9.76 -2.19 0.13
CA GLU A 216 -10.88 -3.14 0.13
C GLU A 216 -10.48 -4.46 0.78
N SER A 217 -9.31 -5.00 0.45
CA SER A 217 -8.81 -6.21 1.10
C SER A 217 -8.61 -6.03 2.61
N GLU A 218 -8.14 -4.86 3.05
CA GLU A 218 -7.97 -4.55 4.48
C GLU A 218 -9.33 -4.45 5.19
N ALA A 219 -10.32 -3.82 4.57
CA ALA A 219 -11.68 -3.76 5.11
C ALA A 219 -12.32 -5.16 5.19
N ARG A 220 -12.14 -5.99 4.16
CA ARG A 220 -12.57 -7.39 4.17
C ARG A 220 -11.90 -8.20 5.27
N ALA A 221 -10.61 -8.00 5.47
CA ALA A 221 -9.90 -8.63 6.58
C ALA A 221 -10.48 -8.24 7.93
N ALA A 222 -10.87 -6.97 8.11
CA ALA A 222 -11.54 -6.53 9.34
C ALA A 222 -12.92 -7.20 9.55
N MET A 223 -13.68 -7.42 8.48
CA MET A 223 -14.96 -8.19 8.55
C MET A 223 -14.71 -9.62 9.03
N ILE A 224 -13.71 -10.30 8.48
CA ILE A 224 -13.33 -11.67 8.85
C ILE A 224 -12.85 -11.72 10.31
N LEU A 225 -11.98 -10.81 10.72
CA LEU A 225 -11.52 -10.69 12.11
C LEU A 225 -12.66 -10.42 13.09
N ALA A 226 -13.68 -9.64 12.69
CA ALA A 226 -14.85 -9.32 13.50
C ALA A 226 -15.85 -10.47 13.59
N GLY A 227 -15.67 -11.56 12.87
CA GLY A 227 -16.64 -12.65 12.76
C GLY A 227 -17.93 -12.22 12.06
N VAL A 228 -17.79 -11.40 11.04
CA VAL A 228 -18.85 -11.11 10.06
C VAL A 228 -18.72 -12.11 8.91
N ALA A 229 -19.84 -12.57 8.36
CA ALA A 229 -19.82 -13.46 7.21
C ALA A 229 -18.99 -12.83 6.07
N ALA A 230 -18.16 -13.63 5.41
CA ALA A 230 -17.40 -13.15 4.26
C ALA A 230 -18.33 -12.63 3.18
N PRO A 231 -18.11 -11.41 2.65
CA PRO A 231 -18.91 -10.87 1.57
C PRO A 231 -18.59 -11.55 0.23
N ASP A 232 -19.56 -11.51 -0.69
CA ASP A 232 -19.24 -11.54 -2.10
C ASP A 232 -18.60 -10.21 -2.51
N LEU A 233 -17.62 -10.25 -3.40
CA LEU A 233 -16.89 -9.07 -3.86
C LEU A 233 -17.36 -8.64 -5.25
N GLN A 234 -17.33 -7.34 -5.51
CA GLN A 234 -17.66 -6.72 -6.79
C GLN A 234 -19.02 -7.19 -7.31
N VAL A 235 -20.05 -7.00 -6.46
CA VAL A 235 -21.40 -7.50 -6.72
C VAL A 235 -22.10 -6.66 -7.78
N GLU A 236 -22.48 -7.29 -8.89
CA GLU A 236 -23.22 -6.67 -9.98
C GLU A 236 -24.72 -6.72 -9.74
N ILE A 237 -25.37 -5.55 -9.72
CA ILE A 237 -26.83 -5.42 -9.64
C ILE A 237 -27.34 -4.81 -10.94
N THR A 238 -28.08 -5.59 -11.74
CA THR A 238 -28.64 -5.13 -13.01
C THR A 238 -29.56 -3.96 -12.82
N ARG A 239 -29.36 -2.88 -13.59
CA ARG A 239 -30.23 -1.69 -13.56
C ARG A 239 -31.58 -1.97 -14.23
N PRO A 240 -32.67 -1.33 -13.80
CA PRO A 240 -33.95 -1.41 -14.48
C PRO A 240 -33.83 -1.10 -15.97
N GLY A 241 -34.53 -1.87 -16.80
CA GLY A 241 -34.54 -1.67 -18.25
C GLY A 241 -33.25 -2.11 -18.96
N ASN A 242 -32.41 -2.95 -18.36
CA ASN A 242 -31.13 -3.42 -18.91
C ASN A 242 -30.16 -2.28 -19.26
N ALA A 243 -30.19 -1.19 -18.53
CA ALA A 243 -29.30 -0.03 -18.71
C ALA A 243 -27.90 -0.22 -18.12
N GLY A 244 -27.39 -1.47 -18.08
CA GLY A 244 -26.14 -1.85 -17.46
C GLY A 244 -26.32 -2.33 -16.01
N TYR A 245 -25.29 -2.23 -15.19
CA TYR A 245 -25.30 -2.68 -13.79
C TYR A 245 -24.74 -1.61 -12.84
N TYR A 246 -25.05 -1.76 -11.56
CA TYR A 246 -24.34 -1.14 -10.46
C TYR A 246 -23.34 -2.15 -9.92
N LEU A 247 -22.16 -1.71 -9.60
CA LEU A 247 -21.13 -2.52 -8.97
C LEU A 247 -20.97 -2.09 -7.52
N ALA A 248 -21.01 -3.04 -6.59
CA ALA A 248 -20.81 -2.79 -5.16
C ALA A 248 -19.56 -3.55 -4.67
N ASP A 249 -18.72 -2.90 -3.86
CA ASP A 249 -17.46 -3.48 -3.38
C ASP A 249 -17.70 -4.80 -2.63
N TYR A 250 -18.78 -4.83 -1.83
CA TYR A 250 -19.17 -5.99 -1.02
C TYR A 250 -20.68 -6.21 -1.05
N GLY A 251 -21.09 -7.49 -0.91
CA GLY A 251 -22.50 -7.82 -0.77
C GLY A 251 -22.74 -9.13 -0.03
N TRP A 252 -23.90 -9.20 0.59
CA TRP A 252 -24.43 -10.40 1.25
C TRP A 252 -25.83 -10.65 0.73
N GLN A 253 -26.06 -11.85 0.21
CA GLN A 253 -27.41 -12.26 -0.18
C GLN A 253 -28.24 -12.57 1.07
N MET A 254 -29.35 -11.87 1.24
CA MET A 254 -30.23 -12.02 2.38
C MET A 254 -31.25 -13.14 2.13
N PRO A 255 -31.83 -13.76 3.19
CA PRO A 255 -32.80 -14.85 3.04
C PRO A 255 -34.04 -14.52 2.22
N ASN A 256 -34.42 -13.24 2.14
CA ASN A 256 -35.53 -12.74 1.33
C ASN A 256 -35.18 -12.52 -0.15
N GLY A 257 -33.96 -12.85 -0.57
CA GLY A 257 -33.47 -12.65 -1.92
C GLY A 257 -32.95 -11.24 -2.22
N SER A 258 -33.02 -10.30 -1.27
CA SER A 258 -32.39 -8.99 -1.43
C SER A 258 -30.89 -9.05 -1.16
N TRP A 259 -30.19 -7.95 -1.51
CA TRP A 259 -28.78 -7.78 -1.15
C TRP A 259 -28.64 -6.73 -0.04
N MET A 260 -27.79 -7.03 0.93
CA MET A 260 -27.14 -6.04 1.76
C MET A 260 -25.81 -5.71 1.09
N LEU A 261 -25.69 -4.52 0.51
CA LEU A 261 -24.49 -4.06 -0.18
C LEU A 261 -23.67 -3.17 0.75
N ALA A 262 -22.36 -3.10 0.53
CA ALA A 262 -21.50 -2.18 1.26
C ALA A 262 -20.43 -1.58 0.34
N GLU A 263 -20.11 -0.32 0.59
CA GLU A 263 -19.19 0.50 -0.19
C GLU A 263 -18.12 1.08 0.72
N LEU A 264 -16.87 0.89 0.35
CA LEU A 264 -15.74 1.51 1.03
C LEU A 264 -15.48 2.90 0.43
N HIS A 265 -15.66 3.96 1.22
CA HIS A 265 -15.27 5.30 0.82
C HIS A 265 -13.76 5.48 0.96
N GLY A 266 -13.04 5.49 -0.15
CA GLY A 266 -11.62 5.85 -0.20
C GLY A 266 -11.42 7.36 -0.03
N LEU A 267 -10.37 7.76 0.69
CA LEU A 267 -9.99 9.17 0.83
C LEU A 267 -9.57 9.82 -0.50
N GLY A 268 -9.13 9.03 -1.50
CA GLY A 268 -8.58 9.52 -2.76
C GLY A 268 -9.59 9.79 -3.88
N LYS A 269 -10.79 9.21 -3.87
CA LYS A 269 -11.76 9.41 -4.98
C LYS A 269 -12.33 10.83 -5.06
N PHE A 270 -12.12 11.67 -4.04
CA PHE A 270 -12.59 13.07 -4.04
C PHE A 270 -11.47 14.08 -4.35
N GLU A 271 -10.20 13.68 -4.30
CA GLU A 271 -9.05 14.60 -4.50
C GLU A 271 -8.57 14.65 -5.96
N ASP A 272 -8.61 13.54 -6.70
CA ASP A 272 -8.15 13.51 -8.09
C ASP A 272 -9.10 14.23 -9.08
N ASP A 273 -10.40 14.21 -8.80
CA ASP A 273 -11.40 14.94 -9.62
C ASP A 273 -11.44 16.45 -9.30
N ALA A 274 -10.87 16.88 -8.17
CA ALA A 274 -10.95 18.26 -7.67
C ALA A 274 -10.02 19.25 -8.38
N GLN A 275 -9.07 18.78 -9.21
CA GLN A 275 -8.08 19.68 -9.83
C GLN A 275 -8.62 20.49 -11.03
N ASN A 276 -9.75 20.10 -11.64
CA ASN A 276 -10.25 20.77 -12.84
C ASN A 276 -11.54 21.60 -12.66
N ASP A 277 -12.35 21.35 -11.66
CA ASP A 277 -13.50 22.17 -11.20
C ASP A 277 -14.07 21.56 -9.91
N PRO A 278 -13.53 21.94 -8.73
CA PRO A 278 -13.77 21.23 -7.47
C PRO A 278 -15.24 21.20 -7.03
N GLU A 279 -15.96 22.32 -7.19
CA GLU A 279 -17.35 22.42 -6.70
C GLU A 279 -18.35 21.71 -7.63
N HIS A 280 -18.14 21.77 -8.93
CA HIS A 280 -19.06 21.16 -9.89
C HIS A 280 -18.90 19.63 -9.95
N THR A 281 -17.67 19.15 -9.87
CA THR A 281 -17.35 17.71 -9.91
C THR A 281 -17.78 17.00 -8.64
N ALA A 282 -17.49 17.54 -7.45
CA ALA A 282 -17.87 16.94 -6.18
C ALA A 282 -19.41 16.87 -6.00
N ALA A 283 -20.12 17.94 -6.34
CA ALA A 283 -21.59 17.97 -6.27
C ALA A 283 -22.24 16.98 -7.25
N LYS A 284 -21.69 16.82 -8.44
CA LYS A 284 -22.16 15.88 -9.46
C LYS A 284 -21.93 14.43 -9.04
N THR A 285 -20.75 14.13 -8.52
CA THR A 285 -20.39 12.80 -8.01
C THR A 285 -21.26 12.41 -6.82
N TYR A 286 -21.45 13.34 -5.86
CA TYR A 286 -22.33 13.13 -4.72
C TYR A 286 -23.80 12.88 -5.14
N ARG A 287 -24.31 13.67 -6.09
CA ARG A 287 -25.65 13.49 -6.63
C ARG A 287 -25.82 12.12 -7.32
N ALA A 288 -24.82 11.70 -8.08
CA ALA A 288 -24.84 10.39 -8.74
C ALA A 288 -24.86 9.24 -7.72
N ALA A 289 -24.09 9.33 -6.64
CA ALA A 289 -24.09 8.37 -5.54
C ALA A 289 -25.46 8.30 -4.84
N LEU A 290 -26.08 9.44 -4.53
CA LEU A 290 -27.43 9.49 -3.94
C LEU A 290 -28.48 8.85 -4.85
N MET A 291 -28.44 9.12 -6.16
CA MET A 291 -29.38 8.53 -7.11
C MET A 291 -29.15 7.02 -7.25
N ARG A 292 -27.90 6.56 -7.23
CA ARG A 292 -27.55 5.13 -7.21
C ARG A 292 -28.18 4.44 -5.99
N ASP A 293 -27.97 4.98 -4.80
CA ASP A 293 -28.53 4.45 -3.56
C ASP A 293 -30.06 4.40 -3.56
N ALA A 294 -30.69 5.49 -4.04
CA ALA A 294 -32.15 5.53 -4.17
C ALA A 294 -32.68 4.44 -5.10
N ASN A 295 -32.01 4.21 -6.23
CA ASN A 295 -32.38 3.16 -7.17
C ASN A 295 -32.19 1.76 -6.56
N LEU A 296 -31.08 1.50 -5.90
CA LEU A 296 -30.83 0.21 -5.23
C LEU A 296 -31.88 -0.07 -4.16
N ARG A 297 -32.26 0.93 -3.35
CA ARG A 297 -33.31 0.81 -2.36
C ARG A 297 -34.70 0.57 -3.00
N ALA A 298 -35.01 1.25 -4.10
CA ALA A 298 -36.26 1.02 -4.84
C ALA A 298 -36.34 -0.40 -5.43
N MET A 299 -35.20 -1.03 -5.67
CA MET A 299 -35.08 -2.43 -6.12
C MET A 299 -35.13 -3.42 -4.94
N GLY A 300 -35.25 -2.96 -3.70
CA GLY A 300 -35.36 -3.77 -2.49
C GLY A 300 -33.98 -4.14 -1.87
N HIS A 301 -32.90 -3.52 -2.30
CA HIS A 301 -31.57 -3.71 -1.74
C HIS A 301 -31.23 -2.62 -0.72
N ASN A 302 -30.34 -2.92 0.23
CA ASN A 302 -29.82 -1.95 1.17
C ASN A 302 -28.34 -1.68 0.90
N VAL A 303 -27.89 -0.45 1.14
CA VAL A 303 -26.50 -0.03 0.96
C VAL A 303 -25.97 0.57 2.25
N ILE A 304 -24.80 0.09 2.68
CA ILE A 304 -24.01 0.59 3.80
C ILE A 304 -22.79 1.32 3.21
N HIS A 305 -22.50 2.50 3.74
CA HIS A 305 -21.28 3.23 3.42
C HIS A 305 -20.41 3.31 4.67
N PHE A 306 -19.12 3.03 4.53
CA PHE A 306 -18.16 3.12 5.62
C PHE A 306 -16.79 3.54 5.10
N LYS A 307 -15.92 3.99 6.02
CA LYS A 307 -14.52 4.37 5.74
C LYS A 307 -13.59 3.30 6.27
N LEU A 308 -12.38 3.24 5.73
CA LEU A 308 -11.35 2.34 6.26
C LEU A 308 -11.07 2.60 7.75
N SER A 309 -11.12 3.86 8.19
CA SER A 309 -10.98 4.23 9.61
C SER A 309 -12.02 3.57 10.52
N ASP A 310 -13.23 3.31 10.03
CA ASP A 310 -14.29 2.69 10.82
C ASP A 310 -13.96 1.21 11.14
N THR A 311 -13.08 0.60 10.36
CA THR A 311 -12.65 -0.78 10.51
C THR A 311 -11.53 -0.98 11.54
N TYR A 312 -10.94 0.11 12.07
CA TYR A 312 -9.78 0.02 13.00
C TYR A 312 -10.20 -0.51 14.37
N ASP A 313 -11.39 -0.17 14.86
CA ASP A 313 -12.01 -0.89 15.98
C ASP A 313 -12.81 -2.08 15.44
N VAL A 314 -12.15 -3.22 15.33
CA VAL A 314 -12.73 -4.46 14.78
C VAL A 314 -14.01 -4.88 15.51
N LYS A 315 -14.11 -4.66 16.84
CA LYS A 315 -15.29 -5.03 17.63
C LYS A 315 -16.48 -4.11 17.35
N ALA A 316 -16.23 -2.79 17.33
CA ALA A 316 -17.24 -1.80 17.02
C ALA A 316 -17.74 -1.97 15.58
N PHE A 317 -16.82 -2.16 14.63
CA PHE A 317 -17.13 -2.41 13.22
C PHE A 317 -17.97 -3.68 13.04
N GLY A 318 -17.59 -4.79 13.65
CA GLY A 318 -18.37 -6.03 13.61
C GLY A 318 -19.77 -5.87 14.24
N SER A 319 -19.90 -5.10 15.31
CA SER A 319 -21.22 -4.80 15.92
C SER A 319 -22.08 -3.95 15.00
N MET A 320 -21.49 -2.98 14.32
CA MET A 320 -22.17 -2.16 13.32
C MET A 320 -22.69 -3.04 12.16
N MET A 321 -21.84 -3.88 11.57
CA MET A 321 -22.22 -4.76 10.46
C MET A 321 -23.35 -5.72 10.84
N ARG A 322 -23.28 -6.35 12.02
CA ARG A 322 -24.35 -7.20 12.55
C ARG A 322 -25.65 -6.43 12.83
N GLY A 323 -25.54 -5.16 13.25
CA GLY A 323 -26.68 -4.27 13.41
C GLY A 323 -27.47 -4.02 12.12
N TYR A 324 -26.82 -4.12 10.98
CA TYR A 324 -27.47 -4.10 9.66
C TYR A 324 -28.03 -5.47 9.22
N GLY A 325 -27.92 -6.49 10.07
CA GLY A 325 -28.48 -7.83 9.79
C GLY A 325 -27.53 -8.76 9.04
N ILE A 326 -26.26 -8.39 8.87
CA ILE A 326 -25.27 -9.28 8.26
C ILE A 326 -24.97 -10.46 9.19
N PRO A 327 -24.98 -11.70 8.68
CA PRO A 327 -24.78 -12.88 9.50
C PRO A 327 -23.44 -12.87 10.24
N ALA A 328 -23.46 -13.40 11.47
CA ALA A 328 -22.24 -13.63 12.24
C ALA A 328 -21.62 -14.99 11.87
N THR A 329 -20.29 -15.05 11.90
CA THR A 329 -19.49 -16.27 11.82
C THR A 329 -18.53 -16.34 13.00
N LYS A 330 -17.75 -17.40 13.09
CA LYS A 330 -16.66 -17.47 14.07
C LYS A 330 -15.58 -16.43 13.67
N PRO A 331 -15.18 -15.54 14.59
CA PRO A 331 -14.09 -14.61 14.35
C PRO A 331 -12.79 -15.37 14.01
N TYR A 332 -12.02 -14.82 13.07
CA TYR A 332 -10.68 -15.30 12.80
C TYR A 332 -9.77 -14.97 13.99
N ALA A 333 -9.03 -15.95 14.46
CA ALA A 333 -8.02 -15.77 15.51
C ALA A 333 -6.67 -15.49 14.83
N ASP A 334 -6.25 -14.24 14.82
CA ASP A 334 -4.90 -13.86 14.36
C ASP A 334 -3.88 -14.38 15.38
N SER A 335 -3.14 -15.44 15.01
CA SER A 335 -2.24 -16.21 15.88
C SER A 335 -0.79 -15.70 15.84
#